data_2605f6f251e6274c5c4f4eb545173c2a
#
_entry.id   2605f6f251e6274c5c4f4eb545173c2a
#
_cell.length_a   1.000
_cell.length_b   1.000
_cell.length_c   1.000
_cell.angle_alpha   90.00
_cell.angle_beta   90.00
_cell.angle_gamma   90.00
#
_symmetry.space_group_name_H-M   'P 1'
#
loop_
_entity.id
_entity.type
_entity.pdbx_description
1 polymer ?
#
loop_
_entity_poly.entity_id
_entity_poly.type
_entity_poly.pdbx_seq_one_letter_code
_entity_poly.pdbx_strand_id
1 'polypeptide(L)'
;MALHDPTPVQERILSVLVENRAGVLSHVVGLFSARGFNIDSLAVGETEDPTMSRITLVTQGDEKTVEQIKKQLNKLIDVIKVHDLTGEEFIDRELMLVKLKNTSQVKETLNSLKAKYQIWIVDENAKVIALECTETRENRKRLFEVFRQLGILEIAQTGAAALASKPPKD
;
A
#
# COMPACT_ATOMS: atom_id res chain seq x y z
N MET A 1 -27.82 25.85 -14.45
CA MET A 1 -27.71 24.66 -13.56
C MET A 1 -26.50 23.85 -14.07
N ALA A 2 -25.33 24.10 -13.50
CA ALA A 2 -24.11 23.42 -13.92
C ALA A 2 -24.21 21.96 -13.47
N LEU A 3 -24.21 21.04 -14.44
CA LEU A 3 -24.05 19.62 -14.20
C LEU A 3 -22.68 19.43 -13.52
N HIS A 4 -22.70 19.07 -12.26
CA HIS A 4 -21.49 18.70 -11.54
C HIS A 4 -21.04 17.35 -12.14
N ASP A 5 -20.02 17.39 -13.01
CA ASP A 5 -19.37 16.18 -13.49
C ASP A 5 -18.88 15.41 -12.25
N PRO A 6 -19.24 14.14 -12.09
CA PRO A 6 -18.77 13.39 -10.94
C PRO A 6 -17.24 13.32 -10.99
N THR A 7 -16.61 13.80 -9.93
CA THR A 7 -15.15 13.70 -9.77
C THR A 7 -14.76 12.23 -9.96
N PRO A 8 -13.75 11.93 -10.79
CA PRO A 8 -13.39 10.55 -11.10
C PRO A 8 -12.98 9.79 -9.81
N VAL A 9 -13.44 8.57 -9.69
CA VAL A 9 -12.99 7.66 -8.62
C VAL A 9 -11.51 7.41 -8.83
N GLN A 10 -10.71 7.71 -7.80
CA GLN A 10 -9.26 7.58 -7.82
C GLN A 10 -8.78 6.74 -6.64
N GLU A 11 -7.61 6.14 -6.81
CA GLU A 11 -6.90 5.54 -5.70
C GLU A 11 -6.44 6.63 -4.74
N ARG A 12 -6.70 6.44 -3.46
CA ARG A 12 -6.40 7.38 -2.38
C ARG A 12 -5.51 6.72 -1.34
N ILE A 13 -4.50 7.44 -0.90
CA ILE A 13 -3.55 6.98 0.11
C ILE A 13 -3.66 7.87 1.33
N LEU A 14 -4.11 7.29 2.44
CA LEU A 14 -4.28 7.97 3.71
C LEU A 14 -3.25 7.48 4.72
N SER A 15 -2.53 8.40 5.34
CA SER A 15 -1.66 8.13 6.48
C SER A 15 -2.39 8.54 7.75
N VAL A 16 -2.63 7.58 8.64
CA VAL A 16 -3.37 7.80 9.89
C VAL A 16 -2.45 7.51 11.07
N LEU A 17 -2.16 8.53 11.87
CA LEU A 17 -1.43 8.38 13.11
C LEU A 17 -2.44 8.06 14.22
N VAL A 18 -2.19 7.00 14.97
CA VAL A 18 -3.11 6.49 16.00
C VAL A 18 -2.33 6.14 17.27
N GLU A 19 -3.02 6.04 18.39
CA GLU A 19 -2.47 5.44 19.60
C GLU A 19 -2.16 3.95 19.37
N ASN A 20 -1.01 3.49 19.85
CA ASN A 20 -0.59 2.09 19.76
C ASN A 20 -1.21 1.27 20.91
N ARG A 21 -2.50 0.98 20.79
CA ARG A 21 -3.27 0.21 21.78
C ARG A 21 -4.08 -0.90 21.14
N ALA A 22 -4.37 -1.95 21.91
CA ALA A 22 -5.22 -3.04 21.47
C ALA A 22 -6.62 -2.53 21.02
N GLY A 23 -7.10 -3.01 19.89
CA GLY A 23 -8.43 -2.66 19.36
C GLY A 23 -8.46 -1.45 18.41
N VAL A 24 -7.46 -0.58 18.41
CA VAL A 24 -7.45 0.64 17.57
C VAL A 24 -7.60 0.31 16.09
N LEU A 25 -6.84 -0.67 15.58
CA LEU A 25 -6.98 -1.12 14.19
C LEU A 25 -8.39 -1.61 13.88
N SER A 26 -9.02 -2.32 14.82
CA SER A 26 -10.40 -2.79 14.65
C SER A 26 -11.41 -1.65 14.57
N HIS A 27 -11.23 -0.57 15.33
CA HIS A 27 -12.06 0.63 15.23
C HIS A 27 -11.93 1.30 13.86
N VAL A 28 -10.70 1.45 13.35
CA VAL A 28 -10.44 2.02 12.02
C VAL A 28 -11.07 1.15 10.92
N VAL A 29 -10.80 -0.17 10.90
CA VAL A 29 -11.34 -1.08 9.89
C VAL A 29 -12.87 -1.18 9.99
N GLY A 30 -13.41 -1.24 11.21
CA GLY A 30 -14.85 -1.27 11.47
C GLY A 30 -15.57 -0.04 10.94
N LEU A 31 -14.94 1.13 10.99
CA LEU A 31 -15.49 2.36 10.42
C LEU A 31 -15.65 2.25 8.90
N PHE A 32 -14.65 1.70 8.18
CA PHE A 32 -14.73 1.48 6.74
C PHE A 32 -15.83 0.49 6.39
N SER A 33 -15.88 -0.66 7.10
CA SER A 33 -16.89 -1.70 6.89
C SER A 33 -18.31 -1.17 7.12
N ALA A 34 -18.53 -0.43 8.22
CA ALA A 34 -19.86 0.10 8.56
C ALA A 34 -20.40 1.11 7.53
N ARG A 35 -19.56 1.67 6.67
CA ARG A 35 -19.92 2.65 5.64
C ARG A 35 -19.78 2.13 4.23
N GLY A 36 -19.42 0.88 4.04
CA GLY A 36 -19.23 0.27 2.74
C GLY A 36 -18.02 0.80 1.97
N PHE A 37 -17.03 1.38 2.65
CA PHE A 37 -15.75 1.76 2.02
C PHE A 37 -14.85 0.53 1.92
N ASN A 38 -14.26 0.31 0.76
CA ASN A 38 -13.29 -0.77 0.58
C ASN A 38 -11.89 -0.31 1.02
N ILE A 39 -11.14 -1.23 1.62
CA ILE A 39 -9.70 -1.06 1.88
C ILE A 39 -8.97 -1.96 0.90
N ASP A 40 -8.29 -1.35 -0.08
CA ASP A 40 -7.53 -2.09 -1.09
C ASP A 40 -6.20 -2.61 -0.53
N SER A 41 -5.61 -1.86 0.41
CA SER A 41 -4.34 -2.19 1.04
C SER A 41 -4.23 -1.51 2.40
N LEU A 42 -3.59 -2.20 3.33
CA LEU A 42 -3.39 -1.75 4.72
C LEU A 42 -1.99 -2.14 5.18
N ALA A 43 -1.27 -1.19 5.73
CA ALA A 43 -0.03 -1.42 6.46
C ALA A 43 -0.09 -0.70 7.81
N VAL A 44 0.42 -1.34 8.86
CA VAL A 44 0.47 -0.79 10.21
C VAL A 44 1.85 -1.04 10.80
N GLY A 45 2.42 -0.04 11.44
CA GLY A 45 3.69 -0.16 12.14
C GLY A 45 3.81 0.86 13.27
N GLU A 46 4.59 0.54 14.28
CA GLU A 46 4.97 1.50 15.31
C GLU A 46 5.76 2.65 14.69
N THR A 47 5.66 3.83 15.31
CA THR A 47 6.50 4.98 14.98
C THR A 47 7.76 5.00 15.86
N GLU A 48 8.54 6.08 15.78
CA GLU A 48 9.65 6.35 16.71
C GLU A 48 9.18 6.51 18.16
N ASP A 49 7.90 6.83 18.36
CA ASP A 49 7.24 6.80 19.66
C ASP A 49 6.46 5.49 19.79
N PRO A 50 6.85 4.57 20.68
CA PRO A 50 6.20 3.26 20.84
C PRO A 50 4.75 3.34 21.34
N THR A 51 4.29 4.51 21.79
CA THR A 51 2.90 4.76 22.16
C THR A 51 2.02 5.07 20.96
N MET A 52 2.62 5.25 19.78
CA MET A 52 1.92 5.61 18.54
C MET A 52 2.20 4.61 17.41
N SER A 53 1.20 4.39 16.57
CA SER A 53 1.30 3.61 15.34
C SER A 53 0.87 4.43 14.14
N ARG A 54 1.49 4.16 13.01
CA ARG A 54 1.08 4.69 11.70
C ARG A 54 0.36 3.62 10.91
N ILE A 55 -0.85 3.95 10.46
CA ILE A 55 -1.63 3.14 9.54
C ILE A 55 -1.57 3.81 8.17
N THR A 56 -1.11 3.10 7.15
CA THR A 56 -1.24 3.52 5.76
C THR A 56 -2.38 2.74 5.12
N LEU A 57 -3.40 3.46 4.68
CA LEU A 57 -4.61 2.92 4.06
C LEU A 57 -4.64 3.31 2.59
N VAL A 58 -4.96 2.35 1.72
CA VAL A 58 -5.29 2.62 0.32
C VAL A 58 -6.74 2.25 0.08
N THR A 59 -7.49 3.15 -0.53
CA THR A 59 -8.91 2.98 -0.84
C THR A 59 -9.24 3.63 -2.18
N GLN A 60 -10.40 3.32 -2.74
CA GLN A 60 -10.94 3.97 -3.93
C GLN A 60 -12.00 4.99 -3.53
N GLY A 61 -11.98 6.18 -4.12
CA GLY A 61 -13.02 7.16 -3.86
C GLY A 61 -12.83 8.45 -4.65
N ASP A 62 -13.92 9.17 -4.79
CA ASP A 62 -13.92 10.56 -5.23
C ASP A 62 -13.53 11.47 -4.04
N GLU A 63 -13.32 12.74 -4.30
CA GLU A 63 -12.93 13.72 -3.27
C GLU A 63 -13.95 13.80 -2.12
N LYS A 64 -15.25 13.72 -2.43
CA LYS A 64 -16.32 13.74 -1.44
C LYS A 64 -16.28 12.53 -0.50
N THR A 65 -16.03 11.35 -1.05
CA THR A 65 -15.87 10.10 -0.30
C THR A 65 -14.67 10.19 0.63
N VAL A 66 -13.53 10.67 0.14
CA VAL A 66 -12.31 10.83 0.95
C VAL A 66 -12.51 11.82 2.09
N GLU A 67 -13.14 12.96 1.82
CA GLU A 67 -13.48 13.92 2.87
C GLU A 67 -14.42 13.33 3.94
N GLN A 68 -15.36 12.48 3.53
CA GLN A 68 -16.20 11.75 4.49
C GLN A 68 -15.36 10.77 5.34
N ILE A 69 -14.47 9.99 4.71
CA ILE A 69 -13.57 9.07 5.42
C ILE A 69 -12.74 9.84 6.45
N LYS A 70 -12.08 10.94 6.05
CA LYS A 70 -11.26 11.77 6.94
C LYS A 70 -12.08 12.31 8.13
N LYS A 71 -13.26 12.83 7.86
CA LYS A 71 -14.17 13.34 8.93
C LYS A 71 -14.58 12.25 9.91
N GLN A 72 -14.77 11.03 9.45
CA GLN A 72 -15.15 9.92 10.32
C GLN A 72 -13.96 9.37 11.11
N LEU A 73 -12.79 9.25 10.48
CA LEU A 73 -11.55 8.87 11.16
C LEU A 73 -11.22 9.84 12.30
N ASN A 74 -11.33 11.15 12.05
CA ASN A 74 -11.08 12.18 13.06
C ASN A 74 -12.09 12.19 14.25
N LYS A 75 -13.16 11.38 14.19
CA LYS A 75 -14.08 11.19 15.33
C LYS A 75 -13.66 10.06 16.25
N LEU A 76 -12.77 9.19 15.82
CA LEU A 76 -12.24 8.11 16.64
C LEU A 76 -11.26 8.71 17.66
N ILE A 77 -11.49 8.40 18.93
CA ILE A 77 -10.70 8.98 20.04
C ILE A 77 -9.22 8.56 19.96
N ASP A 78 -8.95 7.39 19.38
CA ASP A 78 -7.60 6.84 19.23
C ASP A 78 -6.86 7.41 18.02
N VAL A 79 -7.52 8.20 17.15
CA VAL A 79 -6.93 8.81 15.96
C VAL A 79 -6.37 10.18 16.30
N ILE A 80 -5.05 10.32 16.15
CA ILE A 80 -4.31 11.54 16.47
C ILE A 80 -4.30 12.49 15.26
N LYS A 81 -4.01 11.93 14.06
CA LYS A 81 -3.90 12.72 12.83
C LYS A 81 -4.25 11.88 11.60
N VAL A 82 -5.01 12.45 10.69
CA VAL A 82 -5.30 11.88 9.37
C VAL A 82 -4.69 12.77 8.30
N HIS A 83 -3.84 12.21 7.45
CA HIS A 83 -3.19 12.91 6.35
C HIS A 83 -3.52 12.20 5.02
N ASP A 84 -4.10 12.94 4.09
CA ASP A 84 -4.33 12.48 2.71
C ASP A 84 -3.08 12.81 1.88
N LEU A 85 -2.34 11.79 1.50
CA LEU A 85 -1.13 11.91 0.69
C LEU A 85 -1.43 12.05 -0.80
N THR A 86 -2.71 11.85 -1.21
CA THR A 86 -3.11 11.96 -2.61
C THR A 86 -3.06 13.43 -3.05
N GLY A 87 -2.35 13.69 -4.14
CA GLY A 87 -2.24 15.07 -4.67
C GLY A 87 -1.06 15.87 -4.13
N GLU A 88 -0.24 15.29 -3.27
CA GLU A 88 1.05 15.84 -2.87
C GLU A 88 2.20 14.87 -3.17
N GLU A 89 3.43 15.35 -3.11
CA GLU A 89 4.60 14.48 -3.26
C GLU A 89 4.75 13.61 -2.02
N PHE A 90 4.84 12.30 -2.21
CA PHE A 90 5.05 11.34 -1.15
C PHE A 90 6.03 10.23 -1.59
N ILE A 91 6.59 9.54 -0.62
CA ILE A 91 7.42 8.37 -0.81
C ILE A 91 6.61 7.16 -0.37
N ASP A 92 6.52 6.13 -1.21
CA ASP A 92 5.87 4.87 -0.88
C ASP A 92 6.77 3.68 -1.20
N ARG A 93 6.62 2.59 -0.45
CA ARG A 93 7.24 1.28 -0.74
C ARG A 93 6.28 0.15 -0.36
N GLU A 94 6.26 -0.85 -1.22
CA GLU A 94 5.61 -2.14 -0.97
C GLU A 94 6.62 -3.26 -1.16
N LEU A 95 6.58 -4.26 -0.29
CA LEU A 95 7.36 -5.49 -0.40
C LEU A 95 6.50 -6.58 -1.06
N MET A 96 7.10 -7.32 -1.99
CA MET A 96 6.49 -8.47 -2.63
C MET A 96 7.48 -9.66 -2.60
N LEU A 97 7.03 -10.78 -2.06
CA LEU A 97 7.72 -12.07 -2.13
C LEU A 97 7.00 -12.95 -3.14
N VAL A 98 7.74 -13.48 -4.12
CA VAL A 98 7.16 -14.25 -5.23
C VAL A 98 7.98 -15.51 -5.46
N LYS A 99 7.28 -16.65 -5.60
CA LYS A 99 7.87 -17.89 -6.09
C LYS A 99 7.47 -18.16 -7.53
N LEU A 100 8.46 -18.42 -8.38
CA LEU A 100 8.30 -18.79 -9.79
C LEU A 100 8.95 -20.13 -10.05
N LYS A 101 8.59 -20.79 -11.17
CA LYS A 101 9.33 -21.96 -11.66
C LYS A 101 10.73 -21.54 -12.09
N ASN A 102 11.75 -22.30 -11.71
CA ASN A 102 13.14 -22.05 -12.11
C ASN A 102 13.38 -22.55 -13.54
N THR A 103 13.14 -21.67 -14.53
CA THR A 103 13.31 -21.93 -15.95
C THR A 103 14.27 -20.92 -16.59
N SER A 104 14.86 -21.27 -17.75
CA SER A 104 15.73 -20.35 -18.50
C SER A 104 15.00 -19.05 -18.84
N GLN A 105 13.74 -19.13 -19.28
CA GLN A 105 12.91 -17.96 -19.58
C GLN A 105 12.74 -17.01 -18.38
N VAL A 106 12.48 -17.59 -17.19
CA VAL A 106 12.35 -16.78 -15.96
C VAL A 106 13.67 -16.08 -15.66
N LYS A 107 14.81 -16.80 -15.72
CA LYS A 107 16.13 -16.22 -15.47
C LYS A 107 16.48 -15.07 -16.44
N GLU A 108 16.22 -15.25 -17.72
CA GLU A 108 16.45 -14.22 -18.74
C GLU A 108 15.60 -12.97 -18.47
N THR A 109 14.31 -13.17 -18.17
CA THR A 109 13.42 -12.07 -17.82
C THR A 109 13.88 -11.34 -16.55
N LEU A 110 14.28 -12.08 -15.51
CA LEU A 110 14.78 -11.49 -14.26
C LEU A 110 16.05 -10.67 -14.48
N ASN A 111 16.98 -11.14 -15.34
CA ASN A 111 18.19 -10.39 -15.65
C ASN A 111 17.87 -9.03 -16.31
N SER A 112 16.86 -8.99 -17.17
CA SER A 112 16.39 -7.75 -17.79
C SER A 112 15.69 -6.82 -16.79
N LEU A 113 14.89 -7.38 -15.88
CA LEU A 113 14.15 -6.61 -14.87
C LEU A 113 15.06 -6.03 -13.79
N LYS A 114 16.10 -6.74 -13.35
CA LYS A 114 17.06 -6.28 -12.34
C LYS A 114 17.81 -5.00 -12.73
N ALA A 115 17.92 -4.72 -14.02
CA ALA A 115 18.50 -3.47 -14.50
C ALA A 115 17.61 -2.23 -14.21
N LYS A 116 16.31 -2.46 -13.93
CA LYS A 116 15.31 -1.40 -13.79
C LYS A 116 14.62 -1.38 -12.44
N TYR A 117 14.53 -2.54 -11.77
CA TYR A 117 13.77 -2.74 -10.53
C TYR A 117 14.64 -3.37 -9.45
N GLN A 118 14.30 -3.12 -8.20
CA GLN A 118 14.95 -3.73 -7.05
C GLN A 118 14.40 -5.14 -6.83
N ILE A 119 15.06 -6.14 -7.43
CA ILE A 119 14.68 -7.54 -7.37
C ILE A 119 15.86 -8.35 -6.83
N TRP A 120 15.64 -9.07 -5.75
CA TRP A 120 16.61 -9.96 -5.13
C TRP A 120 16.15 -11.41 -5.23
N ILE A 121 17.08 -12.34 -5.49
CA ILE A 121 16.83 -13.77 -5.35
C ILE A 121 17.15 -14.10 -3.89
N VAL A 122 16.11 -14.49 -3.13
CA VAL A 122 16.25 -14.80 -1.71
C VAL A 122 16.39 -16.30 -1.45
N ASP A 123 15.89 -17.12 -2.38
CA ASP A 123 16.08 -18.57 -2.37
C ASP A 123 16.01 -19.13 -3.80
N GLU A 124 16.82 -20.15 -4.08
CA GLU A 124 16.85 -20.81 -5.39
C GLU A 124 17.18 -22.28 -5.25
N ASN A 125 16.40 -23.12 -5.93
CA ASN A 125 16.68 -24.54 -6.10
C ASN A 125 16.39 -24.99 -7.54
N ALA A 126 16.55 -26.27 -7.85
CA ALA A 126 16.39 -26.80 -9.22
C ALA A 126 14.97 -26.57 -9.80
N LYS A 127 13.94 -26.39 -8.97
CA LYS A 127 12.53 -26.30 -9.40
C LYS A 127 11.93 -24.91 -9.22
N VAL A 128 12.37 -24.16 -8.22
CA VAL A 128 11.74 -22.92 -7.77
C VAL A 128 12.79 -21.85 -7.53
N ILE A 129 12.45 -20.63 -7.88
CA ILE A 129 13.18 -19.41 -7.55
C ILE A 129 12.26 -18.50 -6.74
N ALA A 130 12.72 -18.04 -5.58
CA ALA A 130 12.01 -17.11 -4.72
C ALA A 130 12.65 -15.73 -4.81
N LEU A 131 11.83 -14.73 -5.02
CA LEU A 131 12.20 -13.35 -5.25
C LEU A 131 11.65 -12.45 -4.15
N GLU A 132 12.44 -11.45 -3.80
CA GLU A 132 12.01 -10.27 -3.04
C GLU A 132 12.06 -9.05 -3.97
N CYS A 133 11.00 -8.24 -3.94
CA CYS A 133 10.91 -6.99 -4.65
C CYS A 133 10.43 -5.90 -3.70
N THR A 134 11.19 -4.79 -3.58
CA THR A 134 10.78 -3.62 -2.82
C THR A 134 10.70 -2.44 -3.77
N GLU A 135 9.48 -2.01 -4.07
CA GLU A 135 9.21 -1.03 -5.12
C GLU A 135 8.10 -0.06 -4.73
N THR A 136 7.98 1.03 -5.49
CA THR A 136 6.79 1.88 -5.42
C THR A 136 5.56 1.07 -5.80
N ARG A 137 4.40 1.49 -5.32
CA ARG A 137 3.12 0.85 -5.62
C ARG A 137 2.89 0.68 -7.13
N GLU A 138 3.24 1.69 -7.92
CA GLU A 138 3.09 1.65 -9.38
C GLU A 138 4.02 0.60 -10.01
N ASN A 139 5.29 0.59 -9.64
CA ASN A 139 6.27 -0.37 -10.14
C ASN A 139 5.93 -1.80 -9.70
N ARG A 140 5.46 -1.98 -8.45
CA ARG A 140 5.00 -3.27 -7.95
C ARG A 140 3.84 -3.81 -8.78
N LYS A 141 2.84 -2.97 -9.15
CA LYS A 141 1.74 -3.37 -10.04
C LYS A 141 2.25 -3.85 -11.41
N ARG A 142 3.23 -3.14 -11.98
CA ARG A 142 3.87 -3.53 -13.25
C ARG A 142 4.61 -4.86 -13.15
N LEU A 143 5.42 -5.04 -12.09
CA LEU A 143 6.14 -6.29 -11.85
C LEU A 143 5.20 -7.46 -11.62
N PHE A 144 4.11 -7.26 -10.89
CA PHE A 144 3.09 -8.29 -10.67
C PHE A 144 2.53 -8.82 -11.99
N GLU A 145 2.21 -7.95 -12.96
CA GLU A 145 1.71 -8.38 -14.27
C GLU A 145 2.74 -9.21 -15.04
N VAL A 146 4.02 -8.83 -14.97
CA VAL A 146 5.09 -9.62 -15.60
C VAL A 146 5.22 -11.00 -14.93
N PHE A 147 5.27 -11.05 -13.60
CA PHE A 147 5.37 -12.33 -12.87
C PHE A 147 4.13 -13.21 -13.06
N ARG A 148 2.95 -12.62 -13.19
CA ARG A 148 1.72 -13.35 -13.51
C ARG A 148 1.81 -14.07 -14.86
N GLN A 149 2.40 -13.44 -15.87
CA GLN A 149 2.65 -14.05 -17.18
C GLN A 149 3.70 -15.15 -17.13
N LEU A 150 4.69 -15.07 -16.22
CA LEU A 150 5.69 -16.11 -16.00
C LEU A 150 5.17 -17.30 -15.18
N GLY A 151 3.98 -17.19 -14.60
CA GLY A 151 3.34 -18.25 -13.83
C GLY A 151 3.76 -18.23 -12.36
N ILE A 152 3.11 -17.39 -11.57
CA ILE A 152 3.29 -17.31 -10.11
C ILE A 152 2.86 -18.63 -9.46
N LEU A 153 3.75 -19.21 -8.66
CA LEU A 153 3.44 -20.38 -7.83
C LEU A 153 2.85 -19.97 -6.49
N GLU A 154 3.44 -18.94 -5.89
CA GLU A 154 3.02 -18.40 -4.59
C GLU A 154 3.43 -16.92 -4.51
N ILE A 155 2.64 -16.10 -3.84
CA ILE A 155 2.91 -14.69 -3.64
C ILE A 155 2.46 -14.23 -2.25
N ALA A 156 3.29 -13.40 -1.63
CA ALA A 156 2.92 -12.62 -0.45
C ALA A 156 3.28 -11.15 -0.68
N GLN A 157 2.40 -10.25 -0.25
CA GLN A 157 2.59 -8.81 -0.44
C GLN A 157 2.22 -8.05 0.83
N THR A 158 2.94 -6.96 1.08
CA THR A 158 2.54 -5.98 2.10
C THR A 158 1.56 -4.95 1.54
N GLY A 159 0.96 -4.17 2.41
CA GLY A 159 0.43 -2.85 2.05
C GLY A 159 1.55 -1.83 1.86
N ALA A 160 1.20 -0.64 1.39
CA ALA A 160 2.13 0.46 1.22
C ALA A 160 2.56 1.04 2.57
N ALA A 161 3.87 1.21 2.80
CA ALA A 161 4.38 2.17 3.74
C ALA A 161 4.58 3.50 3.00
N ALA A 162 3.97 4.60 3.49
CA ALA A 162 4.02 5.88 2.81
C ALA A 162 4.21 7.06 3.75
N LEU A 163 5.01 8.03 3.31
CA LEU A 163 5.30 9.29 4.01
C LEU A 163 5.24 10.46 3.02
N ALA A 164 4.74 11.62 3.45
CA ALA A 164 4.88 12.86 2.70
C ALA A 164 6.36 13.19 2.46
N SER A 165 6.71 13.67 1.26
CA SER A 165 8.10 14.09 0.95
C SER A 165 8.52 15.36 1.69
N LYS A 166 7.56 16.19 2.07
CA LYS A 166 7.81 17.40 2.88
C LYS A 166 7.78 17.05 4.37
N PRO A 167 8.61 17.70 5.19
CA PRO A 167 8.55 17.52 6.64
C PRO A 167 7.13 17.83 7.15
N PRO A 168 6.70 17.17 8.24
CA PRO A 168 5.43 17.53 8.88
C PRO A 168 5.41 19.03 9.18
N LYS A 169 4.29 19.69 8.87
CA LYS A 169 4.07 21.05 9.36
C LYS A 169 3.72 20.93 10.84
N ASP A 170 4.41 21.69 11.66
CA ASP A 170 4.14 21.87 13.08
C ASP A 170 2.70 22.27 13.36
#